data_5a1788100bdf392286e8435c5d08be42
#
_entry.id   5a1788100bdf392286e8435c5d08be42
#
_cell.length_a   1.000
_cell.length_b   1.000
_cell.length_c   1.000
_cell.angle_alpha   90.00
_cell.angle_beta   90.00
_cell.angle_gamma   90.00
#
_symmetry.space_group_name_H-M   'P 1'
#
loop_
_entity.id
_entity.type
_entity.pdbx_description
1 polymer ?
#
loop_
_entity_poly.entity_id
_entity_poly.type
_entity_poly.pdbx_seq_one_letter_code
_entity_poly.pdbx_strand_id
1 'polypeptide(L)'
;MDPVFTLPYSEYAVIEQIMKSLGKRDGFSVYVPASRQEKNVDFLVHSATHNRSLRFQVKSSRSYVRDDPRSVERGHPKFTLWFNNFRSKYSPGNAEFYILFGLYSHAVNSSVRSRKESWLPLILCIPDIEMGVILDSVKTKRKQTPDRFFYV
;
A
#
# COMPACT_ATOMS: atom_id res chain seq x y z
N MET A 1 -7.09 -14.08 -20.71
CA MET A 1 -6.36 -14.36 -19.45
C MET A 1 -5.06 -13.59 -19.53
N ASP A 2 -4.93 -12.52 -18.76
CA ASP A 2 -3.69 -11.73 -18.77
C ASP A 2 -2.60 -12.52 -18.03
N PRO A 3 -1.44 -12.73 -18.66
CA PRO A 3 -0.39 -13.52 -18.04
C PRO A 3 0.18 -12.80 -16.82
N VAL A 4 0.43 -13.55 -15.75
CA VAL A 4 1.00 -13.10 -14.47
C VAL A 4 2.43 -12.55 -14.58
N PHE A 5 3.00 -12.53 -15.78
CA PHE A 5 4.37 -12.11 -16.02
C PHE A 5 4.66 -10.62 -15.75
N THR A 6 3.63 -9.83 -15.41
CA THR A 6 3.76 -8.43 -15.02
C THR A 6 3.16 -8.21 -13.63
N LEU A 7 3.71 -8.85 -12.61
CA LEU A 7 3.46 -8.40 -11.24
C LEU A 7 3.87 -6.93 -11.15
N PRO A 8 2.96 -6.02 -10.76
CA PRO A 8 3.36 -4.64 -10.51
C PRO A 8 4.52 -4.60 -9.51
N TYR A 9 5.47 -3.73 -9.73
CA TYR A 9 6.64 -3.59 -8.85
C TYR A 9 6.26 -3.52 -7.37
N SER A 10 5.16 -2.84 -7.04
CA SER A 10 4.67 -2.70 -5.68
C SER A 10 4.25 -4.03 -5.04
N GLU A 11 3.57 -4.89 -5.77
CA GLU A 11 3.18 -6.22 -5.27
C GLU A 11 4.42 -7.08 -5.02
N TYR A 12 5.35 -7.07 -5.97
CA TYR A 12 6.62 -7.79 -5.83
C TYR A 12 7.44 -7.30 -4.64
N ALA A 13 7.60 -6.00 -4.47
CA ALA A 13 8.36 -5.40 -3.37
C ALA A 13 7.75 -5.73 -2.00
N VAL A 14 6.43 -5.73 -1.90
CA VAL A 14 5.70 -6.13 -0.69
C VAL A 14 5.92 -7.62 -0.39
N ILE A 15 5.77 -8.49 -1.39
CA ILE A 15 5.98 -9.94 -1.24
C ILE A 15 7.42 -10.22 -0.81
N GLU A 16 8.41 -9.58 -1.45
CA GLU A 16 9.82 -9.70 -1.08
C GLU A 16 10.06 -9.31 0.38
N GLN A 17 9.46 -8.22 0.84
CA GLN A 17 9.60 -7.77 2.22
C GLN A 17 8.96 -8.73 3.21
N ILE A 18 7.77 -9.25 2.88
CA ILE A 18 7.11 -10.28 3.70
C ILE A 18 7.97 -11.54 3.79
N MET A 19 8.47 -12.02 2.65
CA MET A 19 9.33 -13.21 2.62
C MET A 19 10.64 -13.03 3.40
N LYS A 20 11.21 -11.83 3.42
CA LYS A 20 12.37 -11.51 4.26
C LYS A 20 12.05 -11.52 5.75
N SER A 21 10.83 -11.16 6.12
CA SER A 21 10.36 -11.10 7.51
C SER A 21 9.91 -12.45 8.04
N LEU A 22 9.52 -13.39 7.16
CA LEU A 22 9.10 -14.73 7.50
C LEU A 22 10.31 -15.69 7.45
N GLY A 23 10.61 -16.33 8.55
CA GLY A 23 11.68 -17.31 8.63
C GLY A 23 11.38 -18.55 7.78
N LYS A 24 12.39 -19.10 7.12
CA LYS A 24 12.24 -20.33 6.29
C LYS A 24 11.69 -21.53 7.08
N ARG A 25 11.87 -21.53 8.41
CA ARG A 25 11.43 -22.62 9.30
C ARG A 25 10.04 -22.41 9.89
N ASP A 26 9.41 -21.25 9.65
CA ASP A 26 8.14 -20.90 10.29
C ASP A 26 6.94 -21.49 9.56
N GLY A 27 7.18 -22.25 8.48
CA GLY A 27 6.12 -22.95 7.73
C GLY A 27 5.17 -22.04 6.98
N PHE A 28 5.64 -20.84 6.61
CA PHE A 28 4.86 -19.92 5.78
C PHE A 28 5.19 -20.07 4.30
N SER A 29 4.16 -19.93 3.47
CA SER A 29 4.28 -19.91 2.01
C SER A 29 3.47 -18.73 1.44
N VAL A 30 4.00 -18.06 0.42
CA VAL A 30 3.31 -16.99 -0.29
C VAL A 30 2.83 -17.53 -1.63
N TYR A 31 1.55 -17.35 -1.94
CA TYR A 31 0.93 -17.75 -3.20
C TYR A 31 0.43 -16.53 -3.94
N VAL A 32 0.80 -16.43 -5.21
CA VAL A 32 0.31 -15.38 -6.12
C VAL A 32 -0.68 -16.01 -7.08
N PRO A 33 -1.90 -15.45 -7.21
CA PRO A 33 -2.88 -15.98 -8.15
C PRO A 33 -2.35 -15.99 -9.58
N ALA A 34 -2.42 -17.12 -10.26
CA ALA A 34 -2.02 -17.25 -11.66
C ALA A 34 -2.96 -16.53 -12.64
N SER A 35 -4.14 -16.13 -12.19
CA SER A 35 -5.08 -15.31 -12.95
C SER A 35 -5.63 -14.20 -12.07
N ARG A 36 -5.90 -13.03 -12.64
CA ARG A 36 -6.52 -11.90 -11.95
C ARG A 36 -8.05 -11.91 -12.05
N GLN A 37 -8.65 -13.08 -12.18
CA GLN A 37 -10.12 -13.22 -12.25
C GLN A 37 -10.75 -12.92 -10.88
N GLU A 38 -10.11 -13.32 -9.80
CA GLU A 38 -10.48 -12.90 -8.46
C GLU A 38 -9.99 -11.47 -8.24
N LYS A 39 -10.93 -10.54 -8.23
CA LYS A 39 -10.63 -9.13 -7.95
C LYS A 39 -10.37 -8.96 -6.45
N ASN A 40 -9.42 -8.09 -6.11
CA ASN A 40 -9.14 -7.65 -4.75
C ASN A 40 -8.28 -8.60 -3.89
N VAL A 41 -7.72 -9.67 -4.46
CA VAL A 41 -6.68 -10.48 -3.79
C VAL A 41 -5.44 -10.47 -4.68
N ASP A 42 -4.35 -9.92 -4.16
CA ASP A 42 -3.09 -9.83 -4.89
C ASP A 42 -2.17 -11.00 -4.54
N PHE A 43 -2.23 -11.50 -3.29
CA PHE A 43 -1.53 -12.70 -2.86
C PHE A 43 -2.13 -13.30 -1.59
N LEU A 44 -1.74 -14.53 -1.28
CA LEU A 44 -2.10 -15.25 -0.07
C LEU A 44 -0.83 -15.56 0.71
N VAL A 45 -0.91 -15.49 2.03
CA VAL A 45 0.09 -16.07 2.93
C VAL A 45 -0.54 -17.27 3.65
N HIS A 46 0.01 -18.43 3.43
CA HIS A 46 -0.43 -19.68 4.04
C HIS A 46 0.52 -20.07 5.18
N SER A 47 -0.04 -20.43 6.32
CA SER A 47 0.69 -21.05 7.43
C SER A 47 0.39 -22.56 7.45
N ALA A 48 1.39 -23.37 7.19
CA ALA A 48 1.26 -24.82 7.29
C ALA A 48 1.02 -25.28 8.75
N THR A 49 1.61 -24.58 9.71
CA THR A 49 1.45 -24.89 11.14
C THR A 49 0.01 -24.67 11.63
N HIS A 50 -0.66 -23.63 11.15
CA HIS A 50 -2.03 -23.29 11.55
C HIS A 50 -3.07 -23.75 10.53
N ASN A 51 -2.64 -24.35 9.43
CA ASN A 51 -3.48 -24.73 8.28
C ASN A 51 -4.45 -23.60 7.87
N ARG A 52 -3.94 -22.38 7.78
CA ARG A 52 -4.73 -21.18 7.51
C ARG A 52 -4.05 -20.31 6.46
N SER A 53 -4.86 -19.76 5.57
CA SER A 53 -4.44 -18.77 4.59
C SER A 53 -5.05 -17.42 4.91
N LEU A 54 -4.27 -16.36 4.70
CA LEU A 54 -4.70 -14.97 4.80
C LEU A 54 -4.57 -14.31 3.43
N ARG A 55 -5.60 -13.57 3.02
CA ARG A 55 -5.66 -12.84 1.75
C ARG A 55 -5.18 -11.41 1.95
N PHE A 56 -4.36 -10.96 1.04
CA PHE A 56 -3.78 -9.62 1.04
C PHE A 56 -4.13 -8.87 -0.24
N GLN A 57 -4.46 -7.58 -0.08
CA GLN A 57 -4.60 -6.65 -1.18
C GLN A 57 -3.59 -5.53 -1.05
N VAL A 58 -2.84 -5.25 -2.12
CA VAL A 58 -1.87 -4.16 -2.19
C VAL A 58 -2.47 -2.97 -2.90
N LYS A 59 -2.34 -1.80 -2.30
CA LYS A 59 -2.63 -0.52 -2.94
C LYS A 59 -1.36 0.31 -2.96
N SER A 60 -0.92 0.71 -4.12
CA SER A 60 0.31 1.47 -4.29
C SER A 60 0.06 2.91 -4.68
N SER A 61 0.91 3.78 -4.18
CA SER A 61 0.97 5.17 -4.55
C SER A 61 2.43 5.65 -4.59
N ARG A 62 2.72 6.58 -5.48
CA ARG A 62 3.92 7.40 -5.37
C ARG A 62 3.67 8.57 -4.43
N SER A 63 4.72 9.07 -3.81
CA SER A 63 4.62 10.29 -3.04
C SER A 63 4.48 11.51 -3.96
N TYR A 64 3.64 12.44 -3.54
CA TYR A 64 3.52 13.75 -4.15
C TYR A 64 4.16 14.78 -3.22
N VAL A 65 5.07 15.58 -3.76
CA VAL A 65 5.73 16.66 -3.03
C VAL A 65 4.84 17.88 -3.09
N ARG A 66 4.68 18.54 -1.97
CA ARG A 66 4.01 19.84 -1.90
C ARG A 66 5.07 20.94 -2.03
N ASP A 67 5.07 21.63 -3.16
CA ASP A 67 6.08 22.65 -3.48
C ASP A 67 5.81 24.01 -2.80
N ASP A 68 4.66 24.19 -2.12
CA ASP A 68 4.36 25.43 -1.41
C ASP A 68 4.96 25.43 0.01
N PRO A 69 6.04 26.21 0.26
CA PRO A 69 6.66 26.30 1.58
C PRO A 69 5.69 26.77 2.68
N ARG A 70 4.78 27.70 2.35
CA ARG A 70 3.77 28.21 3.29
C ARG A 70 2.79 27.13 3.74
N SER A 71 2.60 26.13 2.92
CA SER A 71 1.74 24.98 3.25
C SER A 71 2.38 24.11 4.31
N VAL A 72 3.69 23.91 4.25
CA VAL A 72 4.48 23.16 5.25
C VAL A 72 4.55 23.92 6.57
N GLU A 73 4.77 25.25 6.51
CA GLU A 73 4.76 26.12 7.70
C GLU A 73 3.42 26.11 8.43
N ARG A 74 2.30 25.90 7.71
CA ARG A 74 0.96 25.74 8.28
C ARG A 74 0.68 24.31 8.80
N GLY A 75 1.70 23.47 8.95
CA GLY A 75 1.57 22.11 9.48
C GLY A 75 1.01 21.07 8.48
N HIS A 76 0.96 21.39 7.18
CA HIS A 76 0.64 20.39 6.19
C HIS A 76 1.87 19.51 5.89
N PRO A 77 1.69 18.19 5.71
CA PRO A 77 2.80 17.31 5.41
C PRO A 77 3.44 17.69 4.07
N LYS A 78 4.77 17.63 3.99
CA LYS A 78 5.54 17.88 2.76
C LYS A 78 5.27 16.81 1.69
N PHE A 79 5.04 15.60 2.12
CA PHE A 79 4.76 14.46 1.25
C PHE A 79 3.36 13.93 1.52
N THR A 80 2.68 13.54 0.47
CA THR A 80 1.37 12.88 0.57
C THR A 80 1.35 11.66 -0.34
N LEU A 81 0.70 10.61 0.11
CA LEU A 81 0.33 9.45 -0.72
C LEU A 81 -1.12 9.64 -1.17
N TRP A 82 -1.40 9.19 -2.38
CA TRP A 82 -2.73 9.32 -2.96
C TRP A 82 -3.18 7.99 -3.58
N PHE A 83 -4.23 7.43 -3.03
CA PHE A 83 -4.83 6.18 -3.48
C PHE A 83 -6.13 6.45 -4.24
N ASN A 84 -6.03 6.51 -5.57
CA ASN A 84 -7.13 6.90 -6.44
C ASN A 84 -8.34 5.96 -6.33
N ASN A 85 -9.50 6.55 -6.00
CA ASN A 85 -10.77 5.86 -5.88
C ASN A 85 -10.73 4.64 -4.94
N PHE A 86 -9.88 4.65 -3.94
CA PHE A 86 -9.72 3.49 -3.06
C PHE A 86 -11.02 3.20 -2.31
N ARG A 87 -11.68 4.22 -1.74
CA ARG A 87 -12.94 4.03 -1.03
C ARG A 87 -14.01 3.35 -1.90
N SER A 88 -14.14 3.74 -3.17
CA SER A 88 -15.13 3.15 -4.08
C SER A 88 -14.79 1.72 -4.51
N LYS A 89 -13.54 1.31 -4.35
CA LYS A 89 -13.04 -0.04 -4.69
C LYS A 89 -12.89 -0.93 -3.47
N TYR A 90 -12.97 -0.35 -2.28
CA TYR A 90 -12.93 -1.10 -1.04
C TYR A 90 -14.26 -1.86 -0.87
N SER A 91 -14.14 -3.12 -0.53
CA SER A 91 -15.29 -3.97 -0.18
C SER A 91 -14.88 -4.82 1.02
N PRO A 92 -15.57 -4.67 2.16
CA PRO A 92 -15.28 -5.45 3.36
C PRO A 92 -15.30 -6.95 3.08
N GLY A 93 -14.38 -7.69 3.68
CA GLY A 93 -14.30 -9.14 3.57
C GLY A 93 -13.62 -9.68 2.31
N ASN A 94 -13.24 -8.85 1.35
CA ASN A 94 -12.52 -9.31 0.15
C ASN A 94 -11.09 -9.76 0.46
N ALA A 95 -10.42 -9.08 1.39
CA ALA A 95 -9.11 -9.45 1.91
C ALA A 95 -9.13 -9.34 3.43
N GLU A 96 -8.28 -10.11 4.13
CA GLU A 96 -8.11 -9.96 5.57
C GLU A 96 -7.21 -8.77 5.90
N PHE A 97 -6.29 -8.43 4.99
CA PHE A 97 -5.35 -7.32 5.18
C PHE A 97 -5.20 -6.49 3.91
N TYR A 98 -5.11 -5.18 4.11
CA TYR A 98 -4.74 -4.21 3.08
C TYR A 98 -3.34 -3.71 3.33
N ILE A 99 -2.52 -3.70 2.29
CA ILE A 99 -1.18 -3.15 2.33
C ILE A 99 -1.14 -1.87 1.52
N LEU A 100 -0.90 -0.76 2.20
CA LEU A 100 -0.65 0.53 1.57
C LEU A 100 0.85 0.67 1.32
N PHE A 101 1.23 0.70 0.06
CA PHE A 101 2.61 0.80 -0.38
C PHE A 101 2.88 2.19 -0.96
N GLY A 102 3.78 2.92 -0.33
CA GLY A 102 4.20 4.24 -0.78
C GLY A 102 5.68 4.28 -1.14
N LEU A 103 6.02 5.00 -2.20
CA LEU A 103 7.39 5.27 -2.57
C LEU A 103 7.72 6.74 -2.32
N TYR A 104 8.72 7.00 -1.49
CA TYR A 104 9.23 8.34 -1.22
C TYR A 104 10.58 8.55 -1.89
N SER A 105 10.76 9.70 -2.52
CA SER A 105 12.07 10.12 -3.00
C SER A 105 12.92 10.65 -1.85
N HIS A 106 14.13 10.14 -1.69
CA HIS A 106 15.08 10.61 -0.67
C HIS A 106 15.72 11.97 -1.00
N ALA A 107 15.47 12.52 -2.17
CA ALA A 107 16.07 13.77 -2.67
C ALA A 107 15.47 15.01 -1.99
N VAL A 108 15.64 15.15 -0.67
CA VAL A 108 15.17 16.33 0.03
C VAL A 108 16.26 16.88 0.93
N ASN A 109 17.03 17.82 0.46
CA ASN A 109 18.04 18.63 1.14
C ASN A 109 19.52 18.29 0.91
N SER A 110 19.91 17.62 -0.14
CA SER A 110 21.31 17.64 -0.50
C SER A 110 21.55 18.63 -1.63
N SER A 111 22.26 19.72 -1.35
CA SER A 111 22.95 20.56 -2.33
C SER A 111 23.99 19.78 -3.17
N VAL A 112 24.14 18.52 -2.89
CA VAL A 112 24.96 17.56 -3.62
C VAL A 112 24.03 16.78 -4.55
N ARG A 113 24.15 17.03 -5.86
CA ARG A 113 23.59 16.20 -6.93
C ARG A 113 24.16 14.78 -6.84
N SER A 114 23.72 13.99 -5.89
CA SER A 114 23.95 12.55 -5.90
C SER A 114 23.09 11.95 -7.01
N ARG A 115 23.76 11.37 -8.02
CA ARG A 115 23.11 10.68 -9.15
C ARG A 115 22.34 9.40 -8.78
N LYS A 116 22.23 9.08 -7.51
CA LYS A 116 21.44 7.93 -7.02
C LYS A 116 20.21 8.46 -6.29
N GLU A 117 19.14 8.67 -7.02
CA GLU A 117 17.81 8.79 -6.41
C GLU A 117 17.47 7.45 -5.78
N SER A 118 17.52 7.39 -4.46
CA SER A 118 17.04 6.23 -3.73
C SER A 118 15.58 6.44 -3.35
N TRP A 119 14.75 5.50 -3.75
CA TRP A 119 13.35 5.45 -3.34
C TRP A 119 13.23 4.64 -2.05
N LEU A 120 12.59 5.22 -1.06
CA LEU A 120 12.30 4.54 0.20
C LEU A 120 10.87 4.00 0.17
N PRO A 121 10.68 2.69 0.33
CA PRO A 121 9.35 2.12 0.46
C PRO A 121 8.78 2.38 1.85
N LEU A 122 7.53 2.81 1.93
CA LEU A 122 6.71 2.75 3.14
C LEU A 122 5.66 1.66 2.94
N ILE A 123 5.55 0.76 3.90
CA ILE A 123 4.59 -0.33 3.89
C ILE A 123 3.77 -0.25 5.17
N LEU A 124 2.46 -0.05 5.03
CA LEU A 124 1.50 -0.12 6.12
C LEU A 124 0.59 -1.32 5.89
N CYS A 125 0.55 -2.25 6.84
CA CYS A 125 -0.34 -3.40 6.82
C CYS A 125 -1.49 -3.15 7.79
N ILE A 126 -2.71 -3.11 7.27
CA ILE A 126 -3.92 -2.71 7.99
C ILE A 126 -4.94 -3.85 7.88
N PRO A 127 -5.46 -4.38 9.01
CA PRO A 127 -6.56 -5.34 8.99
C PRO A 127 -7.81 -4.75 8.32
N ASP A 128 -8.61 -5.59 7.67
CA ASP A 128 -9.83 -5.16 6.97
C ASP A 128 -10.78 -4.36 7.85
N ILE A 129 -10.98 -4.83 9.09
CA ILE A 129 -11.86 -4.15 10.05
C ILE A 129 -11.40 -2.72 10.38
N GLU A 130 -10.10 -2.50 10.48
CA GLU A 130 -9.52 -1.17 10.73
C GLU A 130 -9.53 -0.32 9.45
N MET A 131 -9.31 -0.94 8.29
CA MET A 131 -9.33 -0.24 7.01
C MET A 131 -10.68 0.42 6.74
N GLY A 132 -11.78 -0.25 7.05
CA GLY A 132 -13.12 0.31 6.94
C GLY A 132 -13.29 1.55 7.82
N VAL A 133 -12.88 1.48 9.08
CA VAL A 133 -12.95 2.60 10.04
C VAL A 133 -12.10 3.79 9.56
N ILE A 134 -10.89 3.54 9.07
CA ILE A 134 -10.00 4.58 8.54
C ILE A 134 -10.65 5.27 7.34
N LEU A 135 -11.16 4.50 6.38
CA LEU A 135 -11.81 5.07 5.19
C LEU A 135 -13.06 5.89 5.53
N ASP A 136 -13.78 5.52 6.58
CA ASP A 136 -14.96 6.27 7.04
C ASP A 136 -14.60 7.55 7.80
N SER A 137 -13.43 7.58 8.43
CA SER A 137 -12.93 8.76 9.14
C SER A 137 -12.38 9.84 8.20
N VAL A 138 -11.90 9.49 7.02
CA VAL A 138 -11.31 10.43 6.05
C VAL A 138 -12.41 11.17 5.30
N LYS A 139 -12.54 12.47 5.58
CA LYS A 139 -13.56 13.35 4.99
C LYS A 139 -12.94 14.51 4.23
N THR A 140 -13.63 14.99 3.20
CA THR A 140 -13.22 16.19 2.49
C THR A 140 -13.35 17.42 3.40
N LYS A 141 -12.39 18.34 3.34
CA LYS A 141 -12.37 19.54 4.19
C LYS A 141 -13.61 20.44 4.01
N ARG A 142 -14.14 20.54 2.79
CA ARG A 142 -15.23 21.47 2.47
C ARG A 142 -16.61 20.93 2.76
N LYS A 143 -16.86 19.66 2.46
CA LYS A 143 -18.22 19.08 2.49
C LYS A 143 -18.45 18.09 3.62
N GLN A 144 -17.42 17.75 4.39
CA GLN A 144 -17.47 16.71 5.43
C GLN A 144 -18.04 15.38 4.90
N THR A 145 -17.98 15.19 3.58
CA THR A 145 -18.37 13.94 2.92
C THR A 145 -17.17 12.99 2.88
N PRO A 146 -17.39 11.69 2.86
CA PRO A 146 -16.32 10.71 2.72
C PRO A 146 -15.46 11.01 1.48
N ASP A 147 -14.14 10.99 1.64
CA ASP A 147 -13.24 11.27 0.54
C ASP A 147 -13.22 10.10 -0.45
N ARG A 148 -13.39 10.41 -1.75
CA ARG A 148 -13.18 9.43 -2.82
C ARG A 148 -11.72 9.05 -2.96
N PHE A 149 -10.85 9.99 -2.62
CA PHE A 149 -9.42 9.90 -2.72
C PHE A 149 -8.87 9.78 -1.31
N PHE A 150 -8.27 8.67 -1.03
CA PHE A 150 -7.61 8.46 0.24
C PHE A 150 -6.23 9.10 0.18
N TYR A 151 -6.03 10.18 0.94
CA TYR A 151 -4.74 10.85 1.14
C TYR A 151 -4.16 10.46 2.48
N VAL A 152 -2.89 10.09 2.50
CA VAL A 152 -2.12 9.78 3.71
C VAL A 152 -0.85 10.60 3.75
#